data_27e60f5ab57e6df4c89968fbcad8ead0
#
_entry.id   27e60f5ab57e6df4c89968fbcad8ead0
#
_cell.length_a   1.000
_cell.length_b   1.000
_cell.length_c   1.000
_cell.angle_alpha   90.00
_cell.angle_beta   90.00
_cell.angle_gamma   90.00
#
_symmetry.space_group_name_H-M   'P 1'
#
loop_
_entity.id
_entity.type
_entity.pdbx_description
1 polymer ?
#
loop_
_entity_poly.entity_id
_entity_poly.type
_entity_poly.pdbx_seq_one_letter_code
_entity_poly.pdbx_strand_id
1 'polypeptide(L)'
;MALSAPLRYQSRTMNQKLVVLLALTLCAWSPVFSAADTPETRRKEAERYLQVSPPKALFEDMANKMAVNIPADQRDQFKKLMTTEVDISALSKAMIDSMVKNFTTEELKALADFYGSPVGKSAMQKFGAYMADIMPVMQAEIIKASAKLNQSMPNQSPR
;
A
#
# COMPACT_ATOMS: atom_id res chain seq x y z
N MET A 1 -58.74 -57.86 39.24
CA MET A 1 -58.11 -56.75 40.01
C MET A 1 -56.78 -56.51 39.42
N ALA A 2 -56.59 -55.50 38.61
CA ALA A 2 -55.36 -55.14 37.96
C ALA A 2 -55.09 -53.67 38.28
N LEU A 3 -54.02 -53.40 39.09
CA LEU A 3 -53.57 -52.06 39.39
C LEU A 3 -52.63 -51.56 38.27
N SER A 4 -53.07 -50.56 37.60
CA SER A 4 -52.26 -49.77 36.61
C SER A 4 -51.34 -48.81 37.35
N ALA A 5 -50.02 -48.94 37.11
CA ALA A 5 -49.02 -48.00 37.58
C ALA A 5 -48.86 -46.82 36.56
N PRO A 6 -48.77 -45.57 37.01
CA PRO A 6 -48.57 -44.45 36.08
C PRO A 6 -47.11 -44.33 35.68
N LEU A 7 -46.86 -44.17 34.36
CA LEU A 7 -45.60 -43.84 33.77
C LEU A 7 -45.16 -42.42 34.21
N ARG A 8 -44.08 -42.33 34.99
CA ARG A 8 -43.44 -41.04 35.29
C ARG A 8 -42.69 -40.56 34.07
N TYR A 9 -43.17 -39.52 33.46
CA TYR A 9 -42.44 -38.72 32.49
C TYR A 9 -41.32 -37.96 33.21
N GLN A 10 -40.08 -38.38 33.02
CA GLN A 10 -38.89 -37.72 33.57
C GLN A 10 -38.47 -36.63 32.60
N SER A 11 -38.88 -35.40 32.87
CA SER A 11 -38.40 -34.22 32.16
C SER A 11 -36.90 -34.05 32.34
N ARG A 12 -36.13 -34.39 31.33
CA ARG A 12 -34.71 -34.19 31.24
C ARG A 12 -34.47 -32.70 31.15
N THR A 13 -34.16 -32.04 32.30
CA THR A 13 -33.72 -30.64 32.31
C THR A 13 -32.38 -30.57 31.57
N MET A 14 -32.44 -30.15 30.35
CA MET A 14 -31.25 -29.86 29.52
C MET A 14 -30.46 -28.76 30.20
N ASN A 15 -29.21 -29.05 30.55
CA ASN A 15 -28.32 -28.20 31.34
C ASN A 15 -28.23 -26.81 30.70
N GLN A 16 -28.83 -25.84 31.34
CA GLN A 16 -28.85 -24.42 30.90
C GLN A 16 -27.44 -23.86 30.63
N LYS A 17 -26.41 -24.42 31.28
CA LYS A 17 -25.00 -24.10 31.06
C LYS A 17 -24.46 -24.59 29.72
N LEU A 18 -25.01 -25.67 29.14
CA LEU A 18 -24.60 -26.22 27.85
C LEU A 18 -25.14 -25.36 26.68
N VAL A 19 -26.34 -24.79 26.83
CA VAL A 19 -26.97 -23.92 25.86
C VAL A 19 -26.25 -22.56 25.79
N VAL A 20 -25.80 -22.03 26.93
CA VAL A 20 -25.03 -20.77 26.99
C VAL A 20 -23.65 -20.93 26.38
N LEU A 21 -22.97 -22.09 26.58
CA LEU A 21 -21.67 -22.35 25.95
C LEU A 21 -21.77 -22.51 24.42
N LEU A 22 -22.86 -23.08 23.91
CA LEU A 22 -23.08 -23.23 22.45
C LEU A 22 -23.42 -21.89 21.78
N ALA A 23 -24.06 -20.96 22.49
CA ALA A 23 -24.39 -19.62 21.95
C ALA A 23 -23.16 -18.70 21.88
N LEU A 24 -22.16 -18.89 22.74
CA LEU A 24 -20.91 -18.09 22.74
C LEU A 24 -19.94 -18.47 21.62
N THR A 25 -20.02 -19.67 21.04
CA THR A 25 -19.16 -20.11 19.93
C THR A 25 -19.66 -19.67 18.55
N LEU A 26 -20.92 -19.23 18.41
CA LEU A 26 -21.46 -18.75 17.12
C LEU A 26 -21.16 -17.27 16.82
N CYS A 27 -20.63 -16.49 17.78
CA CYS A 27 -20.31 -15.06 17.58
C CYS A 27 -18.95 -14.78 16.96
N ALA A 28 -18.11 -15.80 16.69
CA ALA A 28 -16.72 -15.58 16.21
C ALA A 28 -16.55 -15.64 14.69
N TRP A 29 -17.59 -15.86 13.90
CA TRP A 29 -17.55 -15.79 12.44
C TRP A 29 -18.33 -14.56 11.96
N SER A 30 -17.82 -13.38 12.28
CA SER A 30 -18.17 -12.20 11.47
C SER A 30 -17.54 -12.42 10.10
N PRO A 31 -18.33 -12.51 9.00
CA PRO A 31 -17.73 -12.45 7.69
C PRO A 31 -17.00 -11.10 7.61
N VAL A 32 -15.68 -11.13 7.47
CA VAL A 32 -14.94 -9.96 7.00
C VAL A 32 -15.52 -9.69 5.62
N PHE A 33 -16.42 -8.73 5.53
CA PHE A 33 -16.93 -8.22 4.27
C PHE A 33 -15.76 -7.53 3.59
N SER A 34 -14.92 -8.31 2.90
CA SER A 34 -13.97 -7.76 1.95
C SER A 34 -14.82 -7.05 0.90
N ALA A 35 -14.59 -5.76 0.71
CA ALA A 35 -15.26 -5.03 -0.35
C ALA A 35 -15.03 -5.79 -1.66
N ALA A 36 -16.12 -5.98 -2.45
CA ALA A 36 -16.00 -6.67 -3.73
C ALA A 36 -14.93 -5.97 -4.59
N ASP A 37 -14.05 -6.74 -5.21
CA ASP A 37 -12.99 -6.21 -6.07
C ASP A 37 -13.56 -5.85 -7.44
N THR A 38 -14.12 -4.65 -7.55
CA THR A 38 -14.69 -4.08 -8.77
C THR A 38 -13.94 -2.84 -9.23
N PRO A 39 -14.04 -2.44 -10.51
CA PRO A 39 -13.45 -1.19 -10.97
C PRO A 39 -13.89 0.04 -10.14
N GLU A 40 -15.12 0.07 -9.65
CA GLU A 40 -15.66 1.15 -8.84
C GLU A 40 -15.00 1.19 -7.46
N THR A 41 -14.87 0.03 -6.79
CA THR A 41 -14.23 -0.05 -5.47
C THR A 41 -12.74 0.24 -5.57
N ARG A 42 -12.06 -0.24 -6.63
CA ARG A 42 -10.67 0.11 -6.94
C ARG A 42 -10.50 1.62 -7.15
N ARG A 43 -11.37 2.25 -7.94
CA ARG A 43 -11.35 3.70 -8.18
C ARG A 43 -11.49 4.49 -6.89
N LYS A 44 -12.44 4.12 -6.04
CA LYS A 44 -12.65 4.76 -4.74
C LYS A 44 -11.40 4.71 -3.87
N GLU A 45 -10.75 3.57 -3.78
CA GLU A 45 -9.54 3.42 -2.97
C GLU A 45 -8.31 4.12 -3.62
N ALA A 46 -8.22 4.15 -4.95
CA ALA A 46 -7.21 4.92 -5.67
C ALA A 46 -7.36 6.43 -5.43
N GLU A 47 -8.58 6.95 -5.47
CA GLU A 47 -8.87 8.35 -5.16
C GLU A 47 -8.51 8.66 -3.69
N ARG A 48 -8.85 7.77 -2.75
CA ARG A 48 -8.46 7.91 -1.34
C ARG A 48 -6.94 7.93 -1.17
N TYR A 49 -6.21 7.08 -1.89
CA TYR A 49 -4.75 7.10 -1.90
C TYR A 49 -4.21 8.45 -2.39
N LEU A 50 -4.73 9.00 -3.50
CA LEU A 50 -4.29 10.29 -4.01
C LEU A 50 -4.61 11.47 -3.09
N GLN A 51 -5.63 11.36 -2.21
CA GLN A 51 -5.89 12.36 -1.17
C GLN A 51 -4.78 12.42 -0.11
N VAL A 52 -4.19 11.28 0.25
CA VAL A 52 -3.13 11.20 1.27
C VAL A 52 -1.72 11.30 0.68
N SER A 53 -1.59 11.06 -0.63
CA SER A 53 -0.35 11.18 -1.40
C SER A 53 -0.62 11.94 -2.71
N PRO A 54 -0.90 13.26 -2.65
CA PRO A 54 -1.31 14.02 -3.82
C PRO A 54 -0.16 14.21 -4.81
N PRO A 55 -0.40 14.04 -6.13
CA PRO A 55 0.62 14.21 -7.18
C PRO A 55 1.30 15.58 -7.12
N LYS A 56 0.56 16.63 -6.79
CA LYS A 56 1.11 17.99 -6.64
C LYS A 56 2.25 18.04 -5.63
N ALA A 57 2.06 17.44 -4.45
CA ALA A 57 3.11 17.41 -3.40
C ALA A 57 4.35 16.62 -3.87
N LEU A 58 4.16 15.56 -4.65
CA LEU A 58 5.26 14.81 -5.25
C LEU A 58 6.09 15.68 -6.21
N PHE A 59 5.41 16.47 -7.07
CA PHE A 59 6.09 17.39 -8.00
C PHE A 59 6.78 18.53 -7.29
N GLU A 60 6.18 19.10 -6.24
CA GLU A 60 6.80 20.13 -5.41
C GLU A 60 8.07 19.62 -4.72
N ASP A 61 8.04 18.41 -4.14
CA ASP A 61 9.20 17.79 -3.51
C ASP A 61 10.31 17.51 -4.54
N MET A 62 9.95 16.97 -5.71
CA MET A 62 10.89 16.74 -6.81
C MET A 62 11.50 18.05 -7.31
N ALA A 63 10.70 19.10 -7.53
CA ALA A 63 11.18 20.41 -7.95
C ALA A 63 12.16 21.02 -6.92
N ASN A 64 11.86 20.88 -5.63
CA ASN A 64 12.74 21.35 -4.56
C ASN A 64 14.08 20.59 -4.56
N LYS A 65 14.09 19.28 -4.71
CA LYS A 65 15.31 18.46 -4.78
C LYS A 65 16.15 18.76 -6.01
N MET A 66 15.52 18.94 -7.18
CA MET A 66 16.21 19.28 -8.42
C MET A 66 16.78 20.72 -8.40
N ALA A 67 16.07 21.65 -7.77
CA ALA A 67 16.48 23.05 -7.68
C ALA A 67 17.81 23.26 -6.96
N VAL A 68 18.26 22.31 -6.15
CA VAL A 68 19.58 22.38 -5.49
C VAL A 68 20.71 22.48 -6.52
N ASN A 69 20.55 21.84 -7.68
CA ASN A 69 21.54 21.82 -8.78
C ASN A 69 21.34 22.96 -9.78
N ILE A 70 20.35 23.84 -9.59
CA ILE A 70 20.05 25.00 -10.44
C ILE A 70 20.73 26.26 -9.86
N PRO A 71 21.26 27.18 -10.67
CA PRO A 71 21.78 28.48 -10.20
C PRO A 71 20.77 29.21 -9.34
N ALA A 72 21.22 29.88 -8.28
CA ALA A 72 20.36 30.44 -7.24
C ALA A 72 19.31 31.43 -7.79
N ASP A 73 19.68 32.21 -8.77
CA ASP A 73 18.83 33.19 -9.47
C ASP A 73 17.74 32.59 -10.34
N GLN A 74 17.84 31.29 -10.68
CA GLN A 74 16.88 30.58 -11.56
C GLN A 74 16.02 29.58 -10.78
N ARG A 75 16.31 29.32 -9.52
CA ARG A 75 15.62 28.28 -8.72
C ARG A 75 14.11 28.50 -8.60
N ASP A 76 13.71 29.72 -8.32
CA ASP A 76 12.29 30.04 -8.12
C ASP A 76 11.50 29.95 -9.43
N GLN A 77 12.09 30.37 -10.55
CA GLN A 77 11.49 30.21 -11.88
C GLN A 77 11.36 28.73 -12.23
N PHE A 78 12.41 27.93 -11.99
CA PHE A 78 12.37 26.47 -12.21
C PHE A 78 11.28 25.79 -11.39
N LYS A 79 11.20 26.08 -10.08
CA LYS A 79 10.15 25.51 -9.21
C LYS A 79 8.75 25.89 -9.68
N LYS A 80 8.56 27.18 -10.03
CA LYS A 80 7.29 27.67 -10.56
C LYS A 80 6.90 26.89 -11.82
N LEU A 81 7.81 26.77 -12.80
CA LEU A 81 7.57 26.03 -14.02
C LEU A 81 7.14 24.58 -13.72
N MET A 82 7.88 23.88 -12.88
CA MET A 82 7.61 22.48 -12.53
C MET A 82 6.29 22.27 -11.77
N THR A 83 5.72 23.31 -11.17
CA THR A 83 4.49 23.20 -10.37
C THR A 83 3.27 23.83 -11.01
N THR A 84 3.44 24.75 -11.99
CA THR A 84 2.32 25.45 -12.63
C THR A 84 2.03 24.95 -14.05
N GLU A 85 3.04 24.47 -14.79
CA GLU A 85 2.86 23.99 -16.16
C GLU A 85 2.47 22.51 -16.24
N VAL A 86 2.51 21.79 -15.11
CA VAL A 86 2.08 20.39 -15.06
C VAL A 86 0.56 20.33 -14.89
N ASP A 87 -0.13 19.69 -15.82
CA ASP A 87 -1.57 19.39 -15.66
C ASP A 87 -1.78 18.29 -14.62
N ILE A 88 -1.86 18.72 -13.36
CA ILE A 88 -2.08 17.83 -12.21
C ILE A 88 -3.40 17.07 -12.30
N SER A 89 -4.41 17.65 -12.98
CA SER A 89 -5.71 16.98 -13.15
C SER A 89 -5.59 15.81 -14.12
N ALA A 90 -4.99 16.04 -15.29
CA ALA A 90 -4.72 14.97 -16.26
C ALA A 90 -3.83 13.88 -15.66
N LEU A 91 -2.79 14.26 -14.93
CA LEU A 91 -1.91 13.31 -14.23
C LEU A 91 -2.67 12.50 -13.19
N SER A 92 -3.46 13.14 -12.33
CA SER A 92 -4.26 12.45 -11.32
C SER A 92 -5.21 11.43 -11.93
N LYS A 93 -5.88 11.81 -13.03
CA LYS A 93 -6.75 10.90 -13.78
C LYS A 93 -5.97 9.69 -14.31
N ALA A 94 -4.83 9.91 -14.94
CA ALA A 94 -3.99 8.85 -15.49
C ALA A 94 -3.47 7.92 -14.39
N MET A 95 -3.10 8.45 -13.22
CA MET A 95 -2.69 7.66 -12.06
C MET A 95 -3.83 6.79 -11.55
N ILE A 96 -5.04 7.34 -11.36
CA ILE A 96 -6.22 6.58 -10.93
C ILE A 96 -6.52 5.46 -11.93
N ASP A 97 -6.57 5.76 -13.22
CA ASP A 97 -6.88 4.77 -14.26
C ASP A 97 -5.83 3.64 -14.29
N SER A 98 -4.55 3.98 -14.11
CA SER A 98 -3.46 3.00 -13.99
C SER A 98 -3.58 2.16 -12.73
N MET A 99 -3.92 2.78 -11.59
CA MET A 99 -4.10 2.05 -10.33
C MET A 99 -5.28 1.08 -10.40
N VAL A 100 -6.41 1.49 -10.96
CA VAL A 100 -7.59 0.63 -11.17
C VAL A 100 -7.26 -0.57 -12.05
N LYS A 101 -6.39 -0.39 -13.04
CA LYS A 101 -5.98 -1.46 -13.95
C LYS A 101 -5.05 -2.49 -13.29
N ASN A 102 -4.13 -2.04 -12.43
CA ASN A 102 -3.00 -2.84 -12.00
C ASN A 102 -3.10 -3.35 -10.55
N PHE A 103 -3.98 -2.78 -9.72
CA PHE A 103 -4.11 -3.11 -8.31
C PHE A 103 -5.52 -3.58 -7.97
N THR A 104 -5.62 -4.43 -6.96
CA THR A 104 -6.88 -4.83 -6.35
C THR A 104 -7.39 -3.76 -5.37
N THR A 105 -8.67 -3.83 -5.01
CA THR A 105 -9.28 -2.96 -3.99
C THR A 105 -8.54 -3.06 -2.65
N GLU A 106 -8.14 -4.27 -2.25
CA GLU A 106 -7.46 -4.50 -0.98
C GLU A 106 -6.05 -3.88 -0.97
N GLU A 107 -5.29 -4.03 -2.05
CA GLU A 107 -3.97 -3.41 -2.20
C GLU A 107 -4.05 -1.88 -2.17
N LEU A 108 -5.01 -1.29 -2.88
CA LEU A 108 -5.23 0.15 -2.89
C LEU A 108 -5.64 0.68 -1.51
N LYS A 109 -6.50 -0.08 -0.82
CA LYS A 109 -6.87 0.23 0.57
C LYS A 109 -5.66 0.21 1.49
N ALA A 110 -4.82 -0.82 1.41
CA ALA A 110 -3.61 -0.94 2.23
C ALA A 110 -2.62 0.21 1.95
N LEU A 111 -2.44 0.60 0.69
CA LEU A 111 -1.64 1.76 0.30
C LEU A 111 -2.19 3.05 0.90
N ALA A 112 -3.48 3.31 0.76
CA ALA A 112 -4.12 4.51 1.30
C ALA A 112 -4.03 4.57 2.83
N ASP A 113 -4.24 3.44 3.52
CA ASP A 113 -4.13 3.33 4.97
C ASP A 113 -2.69 3.58 5.44
N PHE A 114 -1.70 2.98 4.78
CA PHE A 114 -0.29 3.17 5.11
C PHE A 114 0.15 4.63 4.90
N TYR A 115 -0.02 5.17 3.69
CA TYR A 115 0.42 6.53 3.36
C TYR A 115 -0.36 7.62 4.11
N GLY A 116 -1.61 7.33 4.50
CA GLY A 116 -2.43 8.21 5.34
C GLY A 116 -2.04 8.20 6.82
N SER A 117 -1.39 7.14 7.30
CA SER A 117 -1.05 6.97 8.70
C SER A 117 0.12 7.87 9.14
N PRO A 118 0.20 8.27 10.42
CA PRO A 118 1.36 8.99 10.96
C PRO A 118 2.68 8.21 10.80
N VAL A 119 2.63 6.88 10.95
CA VAL A 119 3.80 6.00 10.83
C VAL A 119 4.26 5.92 9.37
N GLY A 120 3.32 5.75 8.44
CA GLY A 120 3.62 5.72 7.00
C GLY A 120 4.24 7.04 6.53
N LYS A 121 3.66 8.18 6.91
CA LYS A 121 4.22 9.51 6.60
C LYS A 121 5.63 9.67 7.15
N SER A 122 5.88 9.30 8.43
CA SER A 122 7.20 9.35 9.03
C SER A 122 8.21 8.43 8.32
N ALA A 123 7.80 7.21 7.94
CA ALA A 123 8.65 6.28 7.21
C ALA A 123 9.05 6.84 5.83
N MET A 124 8.08 7.38 5.08
CA MET A 124 8.34 7.95 3.75
C MET A 124 9.25 9.17 3.79
N GLN A 125 9.14 10.01 4.81
CA GLN A 125 10.06 11.14 5.00
C GLN A 125 11.51 10.69 5.21
N LYS A 126 11.72 9.57 5.90
CA LYS A 126 13.05 9.00 6.17
C LYS A 126 13.62 8.21 4.99
N PHE A 127 12.76 7.76 4.07
CA PHE A 127 13.17 6.90 2.96
C PHE A 127 14.20 7.56 2.06
N GLY A 128 14.13 8.87 1.85
CA GLY A 128 15.13 9.63 1.07
C GLY A 128 16.52 9.57 1.68
N ALA A 129 16.63 9.77 2.99
CA ALA A 129 17.91 9.67 3.71
C ALA A 129 18.45 8.24 3.67
N TYR A 130 17.60 7.24 3.92
CA TYR A 130 17.97 5.84 3.80
C TYR A 130 18.55 5.50 2.42
N MET A 131 17.91 5.95 1.34
CA MET A 131 18.41 5.71 -0.01
C MET A 131 19.74 6.44 -0.28
N ALA A 132 19.91 7.66 0.25
CA ALA A 132 21.16 8.40 0.12
C ALA A 132 22.35 7.66 0.76
N ASP A 133 22.13 6.98 1.89
CA ASP A 133 23.16 6.19 2.57
C ASP A 133 23.52 4.91 1.80
N ILE A 134 22.53 4.28 1.14
CA ILE A 134 22.73 2.99 0.44
C ILE A 134 23.25 3.15 -0.98
N MET A 135 22.87 4.21 -1.70
CA MET A 135 23.25 4.40 -3.11
C MET A 135 24.76 4.33 -3.37
N PRO A 136 25.66 4.93 -2.56
CA PRO A 136 27.10 4.80 -2.78
C PRO A 136 27.60 3.36 -2.69
N VAL A 137 27.05 2.57 -1.75
CA VAL A 137 27.40 1.15 -1.57
C VAL A 137 26.95 0.35 -2.78
N MET A 138 25.72 0.56 -3.24
CA MET A 138 25.20 -0.11 -4.44
C MET A 138 26.04 0.19 -5.68
N GLN A 139 26.42 1.45 -5.88
CA GLN A 139 27.30 1.86 -6.99
C GLN A 139 28.67 1.17 -6.92
N ALA A 140 29.28 1.10 -5.74
CA ALA A 140 30.55 0.41 -5.56
C ALA A 140 30.46 -1.09 -5.90
N GLU A 141 29.39 -1.76 -5.49
CA GLU A 141 29.18 -3.17 -5.81
C GLU A 141 28.92 -3.41 -7.31
N ILE A 142 28.17 -2.52 -7.98
CA ILE A 142 27.96 -2.58 -9.43
C ILE A 142 29.31 -2.42 -10.17
N ILE A 143 30.17 -1.49 -9.76
CA ILE A 143 31.49 -1.30 -10.35
C ILE A 143 32.35 -2.56 -10.18
N LYS A 144 32.37 -3.14 -8.97
CA LYS A 144 33.10 -4.41 -8.71
C LYS A 144 32.58 -5.56 -9.57
N ALA A 145 31.26 -5.69 -9.71
CA ALA A 145 30.66 -6.73 -10.53
C ALA A 145 31.03 -6.55 -12.02
N SER A 146 30.99 -5.32 -12.53
CA SER A 146 31.37 -5.00 -13.91
C SER A 146 32.85 -5.29 -14.18
N ALA A 147 33.74 -4.99 -13.23
CA ALA A 147 35.16 -5.29 -13.34
C ALA A 147 35.41 -6.81 -13.41
N LYS A 148 34.70 -7.61 -12.59
CA LYS A 148 34.78 -9.07 -12.65
C LYS A 148 34.28 -9.62 -13.99
N LEU A 149 33.19 -9.08 -14.53
CA LEU A 149 32.66 -9.48 -15.83
C LEU A 149 33.69 -9.23 -16.94
N ASN A 150 34.32 -8.05 -16.98
CA ASN A 150 35.34 -7.71 -17.95
C ASN A 150 36.60 -8.61 -17.84
N GLN A 151 36.96 -9.06 -16.65
CA GLN A 151 38.04 -10.02 -16.44
C GLN A 151 37.69 -11.45 -16.90
N SER A 152 36.43 -11.83 -16.78
CA SER A 152 35.96 -13.20 -17.18
C SER A 152 35.67 -13.32 -18.67
N MET A 153 35.61 -12.21 -19.43
CA MET A 153 35.38 -12.18 -20.89
C MET A 153 36.59 -11.51 -21.61
N PRO A 154 37.83 -12.10 -21.55
CA PRO A 154 38.93 -11.58 -22.31
C PRO A 154 38.75 -11.90 -23.78
N ASN A 155 38.74 -10.89 -24.65
CA ASN A 155 38.75 -10.98 -26.11
C ASN A 155 37.45 -11.41 -26.80
N GLN A 156 36.45 -10.53 -26.85
CA GLN A 156 35.67 -10.40 -28.08
C GLN A 156 36.02 -9.06 -28.72
N SER A 157 37.14 -8.99 -29.42
CA SER A 157 37.40 -7.95 -30.40
C SER A 157 36.36 -8.06 -31.50
N PRO A 158 35.64 -7.00 -31.89
CA PRO A 158 34.79 -7.06 -33.09
C PRO A 158 35.67 -7.30 -34.32
N ARG A 159 35.32 -8.36 -35.05
CA ARG A 159 35.84 -8.57 -36.42
C ARG A 159 35.06 -7.71 -37.38
#